data_c534e52179e6f4d341b6078fc17d011b
#
_entry.id   c534e52179e6f4d341b6078fc17d011b
#
_cell.length_a   1.000
_cell.length_b   1.000
_cell.length_c   1.000
_cell.angle_alpha   90.00
_cell.angle_beta   90.00
_cell.angle_gamma   90.00
#
_symmetry.space_group_name_H-M   'P 1'
#
loop_
_entity.id
_entity.type
_entity.pdbx_description
1 polymer ?
#
loop_
_entity_poly.entity_id
_entity_poly.type
_entity_poly.pdbx_seq_one_letter_code
_entity_poly.pdbx_strand_id
1 'polypeptide(L)'
;MRFLLDSNILIAVALATETAARQRLADVDEGDAVTSAIAYAEVYYGSRRGKPPPLANLSALIEEVAVLPFDLAAASVYADLKFKRGGYDRLIAAHALALGLTVATANVADFADIPGLAVEDWSR
;
A
#
# COMPACT_ATOMS: atom_id res chain seq x y z
N MET A 1 9.40 1.73 -10.42
CA MET A 1 8.49 1.32 -9.32
C MET A 1 8.96 -0.01 -8.74
N ARG A 2 9.07 -0.09 -7.44
CA ARG A 2 9.50 -1.31 -6.75
C ARG A 2 8.54 -1.76 -5.66
N PHE A 3 7.94 -0.81 -4.94
CA PHE A 3 7.12 -1.10 -3.77
C PHE A 3 5.74 -0.51 -3.89
N LEU A 4 4.74 -1.29 -3.52
CA LEU A 4 3.37 -0.81 -3.35
C LEU A 4 3.07 -0.80 -1.86
N LEU A 5 2.83 0.40 -1.32
CA LEU A 5 2.62 0.61 0.10
C LEU A 5 1.20 0.24 0.50
N ASP A 6 1.08 -0.63 1.51
CA ASP A 6 -0.20 -0.99 2.12
C ASP A 6 -0.73 0.19 2.97
N SER A 7 -2.00 0.17 3.32
CA SER A 7 -2.66 1.25 4.06
C SER A 7 -1.98 1.56 5.40
N ASN A 8 -1.57 0.55 6.16
CA ASN A 8 -0.88 0.78 7.44
C ASN A 8 0.46 1.51 7.28
N ILE A 9 1.16 1.26 6.16
CA ILE A 9 2.42 1.95 5.86
C ILE A 9 2.12 3.39 5.42
N LEU A 10 1.06 3.62 4.64
CA LEU A 10 0.65 4.99 4.29
C LEU A 10 0.39 5.82 5.53
N ILE A 11 -0.30 5.26 6.52
CA ILE A 11 -0.56 5.95 7.79
C ILE A 11 0.76 6.27 8.50
N ALA A 12 1.65 5.30 8.61
CA ALA A 12 2.93 5.47 9.31
C ALA A 12 3.80 6.54 8.66
N VAL A 13 3.92 6.54 7.32
CA VAL A 13 4.77 7.52 6.63
C VAL A 13 4.13 8.90 6.52
N ALA A 14 2.80 8.99 6.58
CA ALA A 14 2.10 10.28 6.57
C ALA A 14 2.16 11.00 7.91
N LEU A 15 2.35 10.27 9.01
CA LEU A 15 2.52 10.89 10.33
C LEU A 15 3.91 11.53 10.42
N ALA A 16 3.97 12.72 11.02
CA ALA A 16 5.22 13.47 11.13
C ALA A 16 6.09 12.96 12.31
N THR A 17 6.23 11.63 12.41
CA THR A 17 7.04 10.97 13.42
C THR A 17 8.09 10.10 12.77
N GLU A 18 9.24 9.94 13.43
CA GLU A 18 10.24 9.02 12.94
C GLU A 18 9.77 7.58 13.18
N THR A 19 9.58 6.84 12.10
CA THR A 19 9.19 5.45 12.14
C THR A 19 10.11 4.65 11.23
N ALA A 20 10.15 3.34 11.43
CA ALA A 20 10.88 2.44 10.52
C ALA A 20 10.39 2.59 9.09
N ALA A 21 9.06 2.70 8.90
CA ALA A 21 8.46 2.89 7.58
C ALA A 21 8.94 4.19 6.93
N ARG A 22 9.00 5.28 7.68
CA ARG A 22 9.46 6.59 7.16
C ARG A 22 10.92 6.50 6.73
N GLN A 23 11.74 5.81 7.51
CA GLN A 23 13.16 5.62 7.19
C GLN A 23 13.33 4.76 5.94
N ARG A 24 12.57 3.70 5.81
CA ARG A 24 12.59 2.86 4.61
C ARG A 24 12.17 3.63 3.37
N LEU A 25 11.16 4.49 3.48
CA LEU A 25 10.74 5.33 2.37
C LEU A 25 11.86 6.30 1.96
N ALA A 26 12.60 6.85 2.92
CA ALA A 26 13.72 7.74 2.64
C ALA A 26 14.88 7.02 1.92
N ASP A 27 15.00 5.71 2.11
CA ASP A 27 16.10 4.90 1.56
C ASP A 27 15.82 4.42 0.12
N VAL A 28 14.59 4.54 -0.37
CA VAL A 28 14.27 4.15 -1.75
C VAL A 28 14.38 5.35 -2.68
N ASP A 29 14.61 5.06 -3.96
CA ASP A 29 14.70 6.10 -4.98
C ASP A 29 13.34 6.75 -5.23
N GLU A 30 13.35 8.01 -5.61
CA GLU A 30 12.12 8.74 -5.96
C GLU A 30 11.37 7.99 -7.05
N GLY A 31 10.07 7.79 -6.83
CA GLY A 31 9.21 7.08 -7.76
C GLY A 31 9.19 5.57 -7.57
N ASP A 32 10.05 4.99 -6.73
CA ASP A 32 10.06 3.55 -6.48
C ASP A 32 8.97 3.09 -5.52
N ALA A 33 8.48 3.98 -4.65
CA ALA A 33 7.37 3.68 -3.77
C ALA A 33 6.09 4.31 -4.31
N VAL A 34 5.08 3.48 -4.52
CA VAL A 34 3.75 3.90 -4.97
C VAL A 34 2.70 3.26 -4.08
N THR A 35 1.46 3.62 -4.26
CA THR A 35 0.36 2.95 -3.56
C THR A 35 -0.81 2.71 -4.51
N SER A 36 -1.73 1.87 -4.07
CA SER A 36 -2.96 1.59 -4.78
C SER A 36 -4.05 2.58 -4.40
N ALA A 37 -4.92 2.93 -5.35
CA ALA A 37 -6.14 3.67 -5.06
C ALA A 37 -6.98 2.97 -3.99
N ILE A 38 -6.89 1.64 -3.88
CA ILE A 38 -7.59 0.87 -2.83
C ILE A 38 -7.04 1.21 -1.44
N ALA A 39 -5.71 1.17 -1.28
CA ALA A 39 -5.08 1.52 0.01
C ALA A 39 -5.32 2.98 0.36
N TYR A 40 -5.20 3.86 -0.63
CA TYR A 40 -5.49 5.28 -0.44
C TYR A 40 -6.93 5.50 0.02
N ALA A 41 -7.89 4.81 -0.60
CA ALA A 41 -9.31 4.94 -0.23
C ALA A 41 -9.56 4.58 1.23
N GLU A 42 -8.93 3.51 1.72
CA GLU A 42 -9.02 3.13 3.13
C GLU A 42 -8.54 4.25 4.06
N VAL A 43 -7.35 4.77 3.77
CA VAL A 43 -6.72 5.81 4.60
C VAL A 43 -7.51 7.12 4.52
N TYR A 44 -7.90 7.50 3.32
CA TYR A 44 -8.68 8.73 3.10
C TYR A 44 -10.02 8.69 3.80
N TYR A 45 -10.70 7.55 3.73
CA TYR A 45 -11.95 7.34 4.46
C TYR A 45 -11.79 7.62 5.96
N GLY A 46 -10.73 7.08 6.57
CA GLY A 46 -10.43 7.31 7.98
C GLY A 46 -10.07 8.77 8.28
N SER A 47 -9.21 9.37 7.46
CA SER A 47 -8.77 10.77 7.64
C SER A 47 -9.94 11.75 7.55
N ARG A 48 -10.88 11.51 6.63
CA ARG A 48 -12.09 12.31 6.49
C ARG A 48 -12.99 12.25 7.73
N ARG A 49 -12.81 11.23 8.58
CA ARG A 49 -13.60 11.00 9.80
C ARG A 49 -12.81 11.28 11.07
N GLY A 50 -11.70 11.99 10.95
CA GLY A 50 -10.89 12.40 12.08
C GLY A 50 -9.88 11.39 12.58
N LYS A 51 -9.70 10.27 11.88
CA LYS A 51 -8.65 9.31 12.21
C LYS A 51 -7.30 9.76 11.62
N PRO A 52 -6.17 9.39 12.26
CA PRO A 52 -4.86 9.69 11.68
C PRO A 52 -4.67 8.99 10.33
N PRO A 53 -3.93 9.58 9.40
CA PRO A 53 -3.26 10.87 9.49
C PRO A 53 -4.19 12.03 9.21
N PRO A 54 -3.83 13.27 9.63
CA PRO A 54 -4.56 14.46 9.22
C PRO A 54 -4.59 14.60 7.70
N LEU A 55 -5.67 15.18 7.16
CA LEU A 55 -5.82 15.34 5.70
C LEU A 55 -4.65 16.07 5.06
N ALA A 56 -4.11 17.08 5.72
CA ALA A 56 -2.96 17.83 5.21
C ALA A 56 -1.72 16.93 5.05
N ASN A 57 -1.49 16.02 6.00
CA ASN A 57 -0.38 15.08 5.93
C ASN A 57 -0.57 14.07 4.80
N LEU A 58 -1.78 13.60 4.61
CA LEU A 58 -2.08 12.67 3.52
C LEU A 58 -1.91 13.33 2.16
N SER A 59 -2.37 14.59 2.01
CA SER A 59 -2.20 15.36 0.79
C SER A 59 -0.72 15.58 0.43
N ALA A 60 0.11 15.85 1.45
CA ALA A 60 1.55 16.01 1.24
C ALA A 60 2.19 14.67 0.82
N LEU A 61 1.75 13.57 1.41
CA LEU A 61 2.31 12.24 1.11
C LEU A 61 2.09 11.84 -0.34
N ILE A 62 0.92 12.10 -0.91
CA ILE A 62 0.61 11.67 -2.28
C ILE A 62 1.37 12.47 -3.35
N GLU A 63 2.03 13.54 -2.98
CA GLU A 63 2.99 14.22 -3.86
C GLU A 63 4.31 13.46 -3.94
N GLU A 64 4.62 12.69 -2.91
CA GLU A 64 5.83 11.89 -2.77
C GLU A 64 5.60 10.46 -3.25
N VAL A 65 4.42 9.90 -2.95
CA VAL A 65 4.03 8.53 -3.26
C VAL A 65 2.82 8.56 -4.19
N ALA A 66 3.04 8.19 -5.46
CA ALA A 66 1.98 8.22 -6.46
C ALA A 66 0.88 7.22 -6.13
N VAL A 67 -0.37 7.63 -6.30
CA VAL A 67 -1.54 6.75 -6.16
C VAL A 67 -1.91 6.23 -7.54
N LEU A 68 -1.84 4.91 -7.72
CA LEU A 68 -2.12 4.27 -9.00
C LEU A 68 -3.56 3.75 -9.06
N PRO A 69 -4.23 3.89 -10.21
CA PRO A 69 -5.59 3.40 -10.35
C PRO A 69 -5.61 1.86 -10.35
N PHE A 70 -6.64 1.28 -9.73
CA PHE A 70 -6.90 -0.14 -9.80
C PHE A 70 -7.59 -0.43 -11.14
N ASP A 71 -6.83 -0.90 -12.10
CA ASP A 71 -7.24 -1.02 -13.50
C ASP A 71 -7.73 -2.44 -13.87
N LEU A 72 -8.02 -2.65 -15.15
CA LEU A 72 -8.48 -3.93 -15.63
C LEU A 72 -7.42 -5.04 -15.47
N ALA A 73 -6.15 -4.71 -15.60
CA ALA A 73 -5.07 -5.67 -15.39
C ALA A 73 -5.07 -6.17 -13.94
N ALA A 74 -5.20 -5.24 -12.99
CA ALA A 74 -5.30 -5.59 -11.57
C ALA A 74 -6.56 -6.42 -11.28
N ALA A 75 -7.68 -6.04 -11.88
CA ALA A 75 -8.94 -6.77 -11.73
C ALA A 75 -8.84 -8.20 -12.27
N SER A 76 -8.15 -8.40 -13.39
CA SER A 76 -7.93 -9.72 -13.97
C SER A 76 -7.10 -10.62 -13.05
N VAL A 77 -6.05 -10.07 -12.46
CA VAL A 77 -5.24 -10.81 -11.48
C VAL A 77 -6.08 -11.17 -10.25
N TYR A 78 -6.89 -10.23 -9.77
CA TYR A 78 -7.78 -10.50 -8.63
C TYR A 78 -8.70 -11.68 -8.90
N ALA A 79 -9.27 -11.76 -10.11
CA ALA A 79 -10.17 -12.84 -10.50
C ALA A 79 -9.48 -14.21 -10.51
N ASP A 80 -8.17 -14.25 -10.71
CA ASP A 80 -7.37 -15.48 -10.73
C ASP A 80 -6.91 -15.92 -9.33
N LEU A 81 -7.01 -15.07 -8.32
CA LEU A 81 -6.58 -15.43 -6.97
C LEU A 81 -7.56 -16.41 -6.34
N LYS A 82 -7.00 -17.45 -5.71
CA LYS A 82 -7.78 -18.49 -5.04
C LYS A 82 -7.82 -18.19 -3.54
N PHE A 83 -8.95 -17.66 -3.09
CA PHE A 83 -9.18 -17.42 -1.66
C PHE A 83 -10.66 -17.45 -1.36
N LYS A 84 -10.99 -17.68 -0.10
CA LYS A 84 -12.38 -17.92 0.29
C LYS A 84 -13.24 -16.66 0.28
N ARG A 85 -12.65 -15.50 0.54
CA ARG A 85 -13.34 -14.21 0.47
C ARG A 85 -12.35 -13.10 0.27
N GLY A 86 -12.79 -12.07 -0.42
CA GLY A 86 -12.00 -10.91 -0.71
C GLY A 86 -11.96 -9.93 0.46
N GLY A 87 -11.19 -8.92 0.26
CA GLY A 87 -11.01 -7.79 1.15
C GLY A 87 -10.00 -6.86 0.55
N TYR A 88 -9.73 -5.76 1.21
CA TYR A 88 -8.79 -4.78 0.68
C TYR A 88 -7.40 -5.37 0.47
N ASP A 89 -6.95 -6.25 1.36
CA ASP A 89 -5.63 -6.88 1.22
C ASP A 89 -5.51 -7.68 -0.08
N ARG A 90 -6.57 -8.37 -0.47
CA ARG A 90 -6.58 -9.16 -1.70
C ARG A 90 -6.57 -8.28 -2.94
N LEU A 91 -7.26 -7.15 -2.90
CA LEU A 91 -7.25 -6.17 -3.99
C LEU A 91 -5.87 -5.52 -4.10
N ILE A 92 -5.27 -5.16 -2.98
CA ILE A 92 -3.91 -4.59 -2.94
C ILE A 92 -2.89 -5.60 -3.47
N ALA A 93 -3.00 -6.86 -3.06
CA ALA A 93 -2.14 -7.93 -3.53
C ALA A 93 -2.24 -8.14 -5.05
N ALA A 94 -3.46 -8.16 -5.58
CA ALA A 94 -3.69 -8.30 -7.02
C ALA A 94 -3.09 -7.13 -7.79
N HIS A 95 -3.20 -5.93 -7.26
CA HIS A 95 -2.63 -4.74 -7.87
C HIS A 95 -1.10 -4.83 -7.93
N ALA A 96 -0.46 -5.23 -6.82
CA ALA A 96 0.98 -5.41 -6.76
C ALA A 96 1.45 -6.50 -7.73
N LEU A 97 0.76 -7.64 -7.78
CA LEU A 97 1.08 -8.73 -8.72
C LEU A 97 0.98 -8.27 -10.17
N ALA A 98 -0.07 -7.53 -10.52
CA ALA A 98 -0.27 -7.03 -11.88
C ALA A 98 0.87 -6.11 -12.32
N LEU A 99 1.47 -5.37 -11.39
CA LEU A 99 2.56 -4.44 -11.66
C LEU A 99 3.95 -5.03 -11.41
N GLY A 100 4.02 -6.24 -10.85
CA GLY A 100 5.30 -6.87 -10.50
C GLY A 100 6.00 -6.19 -9.33
N LEU A 101 5.24 -5.63 -8.38
CA LEU A 101 5.78 -4.88 -7.24
C LEU A 101 5.78 -5.72 -5.96
N THR A 102 6.67 -5.36 -5.04
CA THR A 102 6.69 -5.88 -3.68
C THR A 102 5.72 -5.08 -2.82
N VAL A 103 4.87 -5.76 -2.05
CA VAL A 103 4.00 -5.10 -1.08
C VAL A 103 4.80 -4.76 0.17
N ALA A 104 4.79 -3.50 0.56
CA ALA A 104 5.37 -3.03 1.82
C ALA A 104 4.24 -2.91 2.85
N THR A 105 4.32 -3.67 3.92
CA THR A 105 3.25 -3.76 4.92
C THR A 105 3.80 -3.95 6.33
N ALA A 106 3.00 -3.69 7.34
CA ALA A 106 3.28 -4.07 8.72
C ALA A 106 2.68 -5.45 9.05
N ASN A 107 1.81 -5.97 8.19
CA ASN A 107 1.07 -7.22 8.43
C ASN A 107 1.40 -8.27 7.37
N VAL A 108 2.64 -8.73 7.37
CA VAL A 108 3.13 -9.70 6.38
C VAL A 108 2.25 -10.95 6.31
N ALA A 109 1.73 -11.40 7.46
CA ALA A 109 0.90 -12.59 7.53
C ALA A 109 -0.37 -12.49 6.67
N ASP A 110 -0.92 -11.28 6.49
CA ASP A 110 -2.13 -11.07 5.69
C ASP A 110 -1.92 -11.33 4.20
N PHE A 111 -0.66 -11.39 3.75
CA PHE A 111 -0.29 -11.59 2.35
C PHE A 111 0.46 -12.91 2.12
N ALA A 112 0.71 -13.69 3.19
CA ALA A 112 1.59 -14.86 3.13
C ALA A 112 1.04 -16.01 2.26
N ASP A 113 -0.27 -16.08 2.09
CA ASP A 113 -0.93 -17.14 1.34
C ASP A 113 -1.13 -16.83 -0.14
N ILE A 114 -0.56 -15.73 -0.63
CA ILE A 114 -0.74 -15.33 -2.04
C ILE A 114 0.49 -15.77 -2.84
N PRO A 115 0.32 -16.75 -3.75
CA PRO A 115 1.45 -17.26 -4.53
C PRO A 115 2.08 -16.19 -5.42
N GLY A 116 3.40 -16.15 -5.44
CA GLY A 116 4.16 -15.27 -6.32
C GLY A 116 4.26 -13.83 -5.86
N LEU A 117 3.64 -13.48 -4.73
CA LEU A 117 3.69 -12.11 -4.21
C LEU A 117 4.93 -11.92 -3.32
N ALA A 118 5.76 -10.93 -3.66
CA ALA A 118 6.84 -10.50 -2.79
C ALA A 118 6.30 -9.53 -1.75
N VAL A 119 6.67 -9.73 -0.49
CA VAL A 119 6.19 -8.94 0.65
C VAL A 119 7.37 -8.55 1.52
N GLU A 120 7.37 -7.32 1.99
CA GLU A 120 8.44 -6.80 2.85
C GLU A 120 7.82 -6.08 4.04
N ASP A 121 8.36 -6.35 5.23
CA ASP A 121 7.89 -5.73 6.48
C ASP A 121 8.57 -4.37 6.66
N TRP A 122 7.81 -3.30 6.55
CA TRP A 122 8.30 -1.94 6.73
C TRP A 122 8.01 -1.39 8.13
N SER A 123 7.54 -2.21 9.06
CA SER A 123 7.36 -1.80 10.45
C SER A 123 8.67 -1.84 11.25
N ARG A 124 9.71 -2.34 10.63
CA ARG A 124 11.04 -2.46 11.25
C ARG A 124 12.20 -2.43 10.25
#